data_a53faf92c19007d1404007cea1f21fe1
#
_entry.id   a53faf92c19007d1404007cea1f21fe1
#
_cell.length_a   1.000
_cell.length_b   1.000
_cell.length_c   1.000
_cell.angle_alpha   90.00
_cell.angle_beta   90.00
_cell.angle_gamma   90.00
#
_symmetry.space_group_name_H-M   'P 1'
#
loop_
_entity.id
_entity.type
_entity.pdbx_description
1 polymer ?
#
loop_
_entity_poly.entity_id
_entity_poly.type
_entity_poly.pdbx_seq_one_letter_code
_entity_poly.pdbx_strand_id
1 'polypeptide(L)'
;LSGAEIELSHRIGRETRLREALAPIIEQFDHIIIDTPPSLGLLSINALCAANWVFIPVQAEYYALEGFSMLMNSVKMIQKRINRNLKIFGVAMTMVDQRSKLSLHVCNEVQSKIPKKVFKTPIRRLAKVAEAAWTGAPTVILNKPSKSGAGAGSREYWSLTKEYHERVQEMRRQFGVTEHPRLLLEKQGRAI
;
A
#
# COMPACT_ATOMS: atom_id res chain seq x y z
N LEU A 1 18.60 1.80 -7.21
CA LEU A 1 18.15 2.02 -5.82
C LEU A 1 19.26 1.80 -4.79
N SER A 2 20.09 0.74 -4.91
CA SER A 2 21.21 0.48 -3.97
C SER A 2 22.23 1.63 -3.93
N GLY A 3 22.57 2.24 -5.06
CA GLY A 3 23.45 3.41 -5.11
C GLY A 3 22.88 4.63 -4.37
N ALA A 4 21.59 4.89 -4.47
CA ALA A 4 20.93 5.98 -3.76
C ALA A 4 20.96 5.79 -2.23
N GLU A 5 20.85 4.55 -1.74
CA GLU A 5 20.91 4.26 -0.30
C GLU A 5 22.30 4.54 0.28
N ILE A 6 23.35 4.17 -0.45
CA ILE A 6 24.73 4.47 -0.08
C ILE A 6 24.98 5.99 -0.08
N GLU A 7 24.54 6.68 -1.12
CA GLU A 7 24.71 8.14 -1.22
C GLU A 7 23.98 8.88 -0.07
N LEU A 8 22.76 8.47 0.25
CA LEU A 8 22.00 9.04 1.33
C LEU A 8 22.60 8.77 2.71
N SER A 9 23.28 7.61 2.90
CA SER A 9 23.77 7.19 4.22
C SER A 9 24.73 8.19 4.87
N HIS A 10 25.46 8.97 4.07
CA HIS A 10 26.43 9.96 4.54
C HIS A 10 25.88 11.38 4.70
N ARG A 11 24.59 11.61 4.39
CA ARG A 11 23.98 12.95 4.44
C ARG A 11 23.28 13.22 5.77
N ILE A 12 23.44 14.43 6.28
CA ILE A 12 22.67 14.93 7.43
C ILE A 12 21.19 15.06 7.01
N GLY A 13 20.25 14.67 7.87
CA GLY A 13 18.82 14.69 7.56
C GLY A 13 18.41 13.65 6.49
N ARG A 14 19.20 12.61 6.35
CA ARG A 14 19.02 11.54 5.36
C ARG A 14 17.62 10.88 5.36
N GLU A 15 16.94 10.93 6.49
CA GLU A 15 15.60 10.32 6.67
C GLU A 15 14.46 11.18 6.09
N THR A 16 14.71 12.47 5.81
CA THR A 16 13.67 13.43 5.37
C THR A 16 13.86 13.93 3.94
N ARG A 17 14.85 13.43 3.22
CA ARG A 17 15.19 13.90 1.86
C ARG A 17 14.06 13.78 0.86
N LEU A 18 13.32 12.67 0.90
CA LEU A 18 12.17 12.50 0.02
C LEU A 18 11.07 13.52 0.31
N ARG A 19 10.80 13.82 1.58
CA ARG A 19 9.85 14.85 1.97
C ARG A 19 10.25 16.24 1.45
N GLU A 20 11.53 16.58 1.56
CA GLU A 20 12.06 17.83 1.04
C GLU A 20 11.96 17.91 -0.50
N ALA A 21 12.26 16.82 -1.19
CA ALA A 21 12.15 16.73 -2.64
C ALA A 21 10.69 16.81 -3.16
N LEU A 22 9.73 16.29 -2.40
CA LEU A 22 8.32 16.36 -2.77
C LEU A 22 7.66 17.70 -2.44
N ALA A 23 8.19 18.47 -1.49
CA ALA A 23 7.57 19.71 -1.02
C ALA A 23 7.19 20.70 -2.14
N PRO A 24 8.04 20.95 -3.17
CA PRO A 24 7.71 21.91 -4.24
C PRO A 24 6.60 21.45 -5.19
N ILE A 25 6.27 20.15 -5.20
CA ILE A 25 5.32 19.58 -6.18
C ILE A 25 4.06 18.99 -5.53
N ILE A 26 4.01 18.92 -4.19
CA ILE A 26 2.96 18.18 -3.47
C ILE A 26 1.56 18.71 -3.79
N GLU A 27 1.39 20.00 -4.01
CA GLU A 27 0.10 20.63 -4.33
C GLU A 27 -0.34 20.43 -5.78
N GLN A 28 0.53 19.90 -6.64
CA GLN A 28 0.21 19.64 -8.05
C GLN A 28 -0.57 18.32 -8.23
N PHE A 29 -0.65 17.50 -7.17
CA PHE A 29 -1.23 16.16 -7.23
C PHE A 29 -2.27 15.95 -6.13
N ASP A 30 -3.35 15.26 -6.46
CA ASP A 30 -4.34 14.83 -5.47
C ASP A 30 -3.81 13.65 -4.63
N HIS A 31 -3.00 12.79 -5.24
CA HIS A 31 -2.36 11.65 -4.60
C HIS A 31 -0.93 11.47 -5.09
N ILE A 32 -0.02 11.19 -4.18
CA ILE A 32 1.34 10.75 -4.47
C ILE A 32 1.49 9.34 -3.87
N ILE A 33 1.76 8.36 -4.72
CA ILE A 33 1.98 6.97 -4.31
C ILE A 33 3.48 6.71 -4.33
N ILE A 34 4.02 6.29 -3.19
CA ILE A 34 5.43 5.97 -3.01
C ILE A 34 5.55 4.45 -2.92
N ASP A 35 6.06 3.83 -3.97
CA ASP A 35 6.43 2.42 -3.96
C ASP A 35 7.80 2.24 -3.30
N THR A 36 7.92 1.24 -2.41
CA THR A 36 9.11 1.05 -1.57
C THR A 36 9.69 -0.35 -1.75
N PRO A 37 11.02 -0.50 -1.62
CA PRO A 37 11.62 -1.83 -1.58
C PRO A 37 11.12 -2.62 -0.35
N PRO A 38 11.17 -3.97 -0.39
CA PRO A 38 10.65 -4.83 0.68
C PRO A 38 11.49 -4.77 1.98
N SER A 39 12.61 -4.07 1.97
CA SER A 39 13.48 -3.89 3.15
C SER A 39 13.07 -2.66 3.98
N LEU A 40 13.27 -2.70 5.29
CA LEU A 40 13.13 -1.54 6.19
C LEU A 40 14.41 -0.67 6.20
N GLY A 41 15.03 -0.50 5.04
CA GLY A 41 16.20 0.35 4.85
C GLY A 41 15.90 1.84 4.82
N LEU A 42 16.92 2.65 4.53
CA LEU A 42 16.83 4.11 4.53
C LEU A 42 15.79 4.65 3.52
N LEU A 43 15.59 3.98 2.39
CA LEU A 43 14.59 4.37 1.40
C LEU A 43 13.16 4.20 1.93
N SER A 44 12.87 3.09 2.59
CA SER A 44 11.56 2.85 3.23
C SER A 44 11.30 3.82 4.39
N ILE A 45 12.35 4.17 5.16
CA ILE A 45 12.26 5.20 6.20
C ILE A 45 11.94 6.56 5.57
N ASN A 46 12.60 6.95 4.48
CA ASN A 46 12.31 8.19 3.76
C ASN A 46 10.85 8.24 3.29
N ALA A 47 10.34 7.15 2.72
CA ALA A 47 8.94 7.06 2.29
C ALA A 47 7.98 7.28 3.47
N LEU A 48 8.20 6.61 4.61
CA LEU A 48 7.38 6.78 5.81
C LEU A 48 7.50 8.18 6.43
N CYS A 49 8.66 8.81 6.33
CA CYS A 49 8.86 10.19 6.78
C CYS A 49 8.14 11.22 5.89
N ALA A 50 8.00 10.94 4.60
CA ALA A 50 7.33 11.81 3.63
C ALA A 50 5.82 11.60 3.58
N ALA A 51 5.35 10.38 3.84
CA ALA A 51 3.95 9.98 3.66
C ALA A 51 3.03 10.53 4.76
N ASN A 52 1.77 10.79 4.40
CA ASN A 52 0.69 11.01 5.36
C ASN A 52 0.06 9.67 5.82
N TRP A 53 0.04 8.69 4.92
CA TRP A 53 -0.64 7.43 5.10
C TRP A 53 0.23 6.27 4.65
N VAL A 54 0.17 5.15 5.38
CA VAL A 54 0.81 3.91 4.97
C VAL A 54 -0.25 2.84 4.71
N PHE A 55 -0.24 2.31 3.48
CA PHE A 55 -1.00 1.14 3.06
C PHE A 55 -0.07 -0.06 3.05
N ILE A 56 -0.44 -1.14 3.72
CA ILE A 56 0.44 -2.27 3.98
C ILE A 56 -0.13 -3.54 3.32
N PRO A 57 0.40 -3.99 2.19
CA PRO A 57 0.11 -5.31 1.67
C PRO A 57 0.86 -6.36 2.50
N VAL A 58 0.14 -7.40 2.97
CA VAL A 58 0.70 -8.50 3.76
C VAL A 58 0.37 -9.81 3.05
N GLN A 59 1.38 -10.59 2.71
CA GLN A 59 1.20 -11.93 2.17
C GLN A 59 0.69 -12.86 3.26
N ALA A 60 -0.28 -13.72 2.94
CA ALA A 60 -0.85 -14.68 3.89
C ALA A 60 0.06 -15.91 4.09
N GLU A 61 1.32 -15.66 4.48
CA GLU A 61 2.39 -16.64 4.71
C GLU A 61 3.01 -16.46 6.10
N TYR A 62 3.55 -17.52 6.66
CA TYR A 62 4.02 -17.55 8.05
C TYR A 62 5.01 -16.43 8.41
N TYR A 63 6.05 -16.26 7.60
CA TYR A 63 7.09 -15.24 7.85
C TYR A 63 6.60 -13.80 7.73
N ALA A 64 5.45 -13.60 7.10
CA ALA A 64 4.88 -12.26 6.98
C ALA A 64 4.44 -11.66 8.33
N LEU A 65 4.11 -12.48 9.33
CA LEU A 65 3.75 -12.00 10.67
C LEU A 65 4.91 -11.32 11.40
N GLU A 66 6.11 -11.84 11.23
CA GLU A 66 7.33 -11.25 11.80
C GLU A 66 7.63 -9.91 11.12
N GLY A 67 7.70 -9.90 9.79
CA GLY A 67 7.92 -8.69 9.00
C GLY A 67 6.85 -7.62 9.26
N PHE A 68 5.59 -8.02 9.40
CA PHE A 68 4.50 -7.12 9.77
C PHE A 68 4.71 -6.50 11.17
N SER A 69 5.13 -7.28 12.14
CA SER A 69 5.40 -6.79 13.50
C SER A 69 6.59 -5.81 13.52
N MET A 70 7.65 -6.09 12.77
CA MET A 70 8.80 -5.20 12.62
C MET A 70 8.40 -3.87 11.95
N LEU A 71 7.61 -3.93 10.88
CA LEU A 71 7.10 -2.74 10.20
C LEU A 71 6.23 -1.89 11.13
N MET A 72 5.32 -2.51 11.90
CA MET A 72 4.48 -1.80 12.86
C MET A 72 5.29 -1.07 13.94
N ASN A 73 6.37 -1.67 14.41
CA ASN A 73 7.29 -1.02 15.36
C ASN A 73 8.02 0.16 14.71
N SER A 74 8.47 0.01 13.46
CA SER A 74 9.13 1.10 12.72
C SER A 74 8.17 2.27 12.46
N VAL A 75 6.92 1.98 12.07
CA VAL A 75 5.87 3.01 11.90
C VAL A 75 5.65 3.77 13.21
N LYS A 76 5.49 3.06 14.34
CA LYS A 76 5.33 3.70 15.67
C LYS A 76 6.53 4.59 16.04
N MET A 77 7.75 4.13 15.75
CA MET A 77 8.96 4.90 16.02
C MET A 77 9.01 6.18 15.18
N ILE A 78 8.69 6.09 13.90
CA ILE A 78 8.65 7.23 12.99
C ILE A 78 7.56 8.21 13.41
N GLN A 79 6.35 7.72 13.74
CA GLN A 79 5.27 8.55 14.29
C GLN A 79 5.70 9.34 15.53
N LYS A 80 6.45 8.69 16.42
CA LYS A 80 6.88 9.32 17.67
C LYS A 80 7.98 10.37 17.46
N ARG A 81 8.93 10.12 16.55
CA ARG A 81 10.19 10.87 16.47
C ARG A 81 10.27 11.84 15.29
N ILE A 82 9.69 11.50 14.13
CA ILE A 82 9.97 12.20 12.87
C ILE A 82 8.69 12.71 12.21
N ASN A 83 7.68 11.85 12.03
CA ASN A 83 6.44 12.17 11.33
C ASN A 83 5.21 11.83 12.18
N ARG A 84 4.82 12.75 13.04
CA ARG A 84 3.66 12.59 13.94
C ARG A 84 2.33 12.48 13.20
N ASN A 85 2.28 12.96 11.96
CA ASN A 85 1.08 12.94 11.13
C ASN A 85 0.91 11.63 10.35
N LEU A 86 1.93 10.77 10.31
CA LEU A 86 1.84 9.47 9.65
C LEU A 86 0.73 8.62 10.28
N LYS A 87 -0.16 8.09 9.47
CA LYS A 87 -1.25 7.22 9.94
C LYS A 87 -1.28 5.93 9.16
N ILE A 88 -1.71 4.84 9.81
CA ILE A 88 -1.98 3.59 9.11
C ILE A 88 -3.33 3.73 8.40
N PHE A 89 -3.30 3.68 7.07
CA PHE A 89 -4.48 3.68 6.23
C PHE A 89 -5.21 2.35 6.32
N GLY A 90 -4.47 1.28 6.10
CA GLY A 90 -5.01 -0.06 6.19
C GLY A 90 -4.02 -1.14 5.77
N VAL A 91 -4.43 -2.38 6.00
CA VAL A 91 -3.68 -3.58 5.63
C VAL A 91 -4.52 -4.41 4.67
N ALA A 92 -3.97 -4.75 3.51
CA ALA A 92 -4.59 -5.66 2.56
C ALA A 92 -3.90 -7.03 2.62
N MET A 93 -4.68 -8.08 2.86
CA MET A 93 -4.17 -9.45 2.80
C MET A 93 -4.02 -9.86 1.34
N THR A 94 -2.82 -10.31 0.97
CA THR A 94 -2.49 -10.73 -0.40
C THR A 94 -2.05 -12.20 -0.43
N MET A 95 -2.07 -12.80 -1.63
CA MET A 95 -1.70 -14.20 -1.86
C MET A 95 -2.46 -15.17 -0.94
N VAL A 96 -3.70 -14.86 -0.59
CA VAL A 96 -4.53 -15.68 0.29
C VAL A 96 -4.92 -16.98 -0.40
N ASP A 97 -4.64 -18.11 0.22
CA ASP A 97 -5.17 -19.41 -0.15
C ASP A 97 -6.22 -19.86 0.89
N GLN A 98 -7.49 -19.80 0.50
CA GLN A 98 -8.62 -20.14 1.37
C GLN A 98 -8.66 -21.62 1.79
N ARG A 99 -7.92 -22.50 1.10
CA ARG A 99 -7.81 -23.94 1.43
C ARG A 99 -6.69 -24.22 2.43
N SER A 100 -5.77 -23.27 2.63
CA SER A 100 -4.64 -23.40 3.54
C SER A 100 -5.03 -22.93 4.94
N LYS A 101 -4.98 -23.82 5.93
CA LYS A 101 -5.16 -23.47 7.35
C LYS A 101 -4.15 -22.43 7.81
N LEU A 102 -2.91 -22.52 7.33
CA LEU A 102 -1.85 -21.56 7.64
C LEU A 102 -2.20 -20.17 7.11
N SER A 103 -2.62 -20.08 5.86
CA SER A 103 -3.01 -18.78 5.26
C SER A 103 -4.15 -18.12 6.03
N LEU A 104 -5.17 -18.90 6.41
CA LEU A 104 -6.30 -18.42 7.21
C LEU A 104 -5.84 -17.99 8.62
N HIS A 105 -4.94 -18.73 9.25
CA HIS A 105 -4.37 -18.38 10.56
C HIS A 105 -3.65 -17.03 10.49
N VAL A 106 -2.80 -16.80 9.48
CA VAL A 106 -2.10 -15.53 9.28
C VAL A 106 -3.08 -14.37 9.11
N CYS A 107 -4.14 -14.55 8.31
CA CYS A 107 -5.17 -13.55 8.14
C CYS A 107 -5.84 -13.19 9.49
N ASN A 108 -6.20 -14.19 10.30
CA ASN A 108 -6.82 -13.99 11.60
C ASN A 108 -5.89 -13.28 12.58
N GLU A 109 -4.60 -13.63 12.61
CA GLU A 109 -3.59 -12.97 13.44
C GLU A 109 -3.43 -11.49 13.09
N VAL A 110 -3.34 -11.15 11.81
CA VAL A 110 -3.27 -9.75 11.38
C VAL A 110 -4.56 -9.02 11.73
N GLN A 111 -5.72 -9.65 11.50
CA GLN A 111 -7.03 -9.08 11.84
C GLN A 111 -7.16 -8.82 13.35
N SER A 112 -6.67 -9.70 14.21
CA SER A 112 -6.73 -9.54 15.68
C SER A 112 -5.87 -8.36 16.17
N LYS A 113 -4.70 -8.16 15.55
CA LYS A 113 -3.77 -7.08 15.94
C LYS A 113 -4.28 -5.68 15.56
N ILE A 114 -5.00 -5.56 14.45
CA ILE A 114 -5.48 -4.26 13.94
C ILE A 114 -6.88 -4.35 13.30
N PRO A 115 -7.91 -4.76 14.05
CA PRO A 115 -9.21 -5.21 13.54
C PRO A 115 -9.91 -4.18 12.63
N LYS A 116 -9.75 -2.88 12.91
CA LYS A 116 -10.41 -1.81 12.15
C LYS A 116 -9.63 -1.36 10.90
N LYS A 117 -8.43 -1.90 10.69
CA LYS A 117 -7.53 -1.44 9.62
C LYS A 117 -7.37 -2.46 8.49
N VAL A 118 -7.75 -3.71 8.70
CA VAL A 118 -7.68 -4.72 7.63
C VAL A 118 -8.78 -4.47 6.60
N PHE A 119 -8.42 -4.51 5.33
CA PHE A 119 -9.36 -4.46 4.22
C PHE A 119 -10.19 -5.72 4.16
N LYS A 120 -11.49 -5.59 3.85
CA LYS A 120 -12.41 -6.72 3.74
C LYS A 120 -12.14 -7.58 2.51
N THR A 121 -11.54 -6.96 1.48
CA THR A 121 -11.25 -7.61 0.20
C THR A 121 -9.84 -8.19 0.21
N PRO A 122 -9.65 -9.52 0.36
CA PRO A 122 -8.35 -10.16 0.21
C PRO A 122 -8.03 -10.36 -1.28
N ILE A 123 -6.75 -10.30 -1.63
CA ILE A 123 -6.26 -10.70 -2.94
C ILE A 123 -5.78 -12.15 -2.85
N ARG A 124 -6.45 -13.05 -3.57
CA ARG A 124 -6.09 -14.48 -3.57
C ARG A 124 -4.82 -14.75 -4.38
N ARG A 125 -4.17 -15.86 -4.07
CA ARG A 125 -3.08 -16.39 -4.89
C ARG A 125 -3.65 -16.94 -6.20
N LEU A 126 -3.43 -16.24 -7.31
CA LEU A 126 -3.95 -16.60 -8.63
C LEU A 126 -2.84 -16.56 -9.67
N ALA A 127 -2.71 -17.63 -10.48
CA ALA A 127 -1.71 -17.73 -11.54
C ALA A 127 -1.82 -16.56 -12.54
N LYS A 128 -3.04 -16.15 -12.89
CA LYS A 128 -3.29 -15.02 -13.80
C LYS A 128 -2.74 -13.68 -13.31
N VAL A 129 -2.60 -13.48 -12.00
CA VAL A 129 -1.97 -12.27 -11.44
C VAL A 129 -0.46 -12.32 -11.67
N ALA A 130 0.16 -13.48 -11.50
CA ALA A 130 1.58 -13.69 -11.79
C ALA A 130 1.88 -13.57 -13.30
N GLU A 131 1.01 -14.12 -14.14
CA GLU A 131 1.11 -14.00 -15.62
C GLU A 131 1.03 -12.53 -16.07
N ALA A 132 0.18 -11.71 -15.44
CA ALA A 132 0.08 -10.29 -15.73
C ALA A 132 1.42 -9.57 -15.45
N ALA A 133 2.09 -9.88 -14.34
CA ALA A 133 3.41 -9.33 -14.03
C ALA A 133 4.45 -9.71 -15.10
N TRP A 134 4.41 -10.94 -15.61
CA TRP A 134 5.28 -11.37 -16.71
C TRP A 134 5.07 -10.58 -18.00
N THR A 135 3.83 -10.25 -18.34
CA THR A 135 3.51 -9.49 -19.55
C THR A 135 3.75 -7.98 -19.42
N GLY A 136 4.08 -7.50 -18.21
CA GLY A 136 4.27 -6.08 -17.94
C GLY A 136 2.99 -5.25 -17.98
N ALA A 137 1.82 -5.90 -18.05
CA ALA A 137 0.53 -5.21 -18.06
C ALA A 137 -0.27 -5.47 -16.78
N PRO A 138 -0.98 -4.47 -16.24
CA PRO A 138 -1.79 -4.64 -15.03
C PRO A 138 -2.87 -5.72 -15.20
N THR A 139 -3.04 -6.56 -14.17
CA THR A 139 -4.07 -7.61 -14.14
C THR A 139 -5.48 -7.09 -14.49
N VAL A 140 -5.80 -5.88 -14.07
CA VAL A 140 -7.11 -5.24 -14.34
C VAL A 140 -7.35 -4.94 -15.81
N ILE A 141 -6.29 -4.78 -16.60
CA ILE A 141 -6.35 -4.56 -18.05
C ILE A 141 -6.42 -5.90 -18.78
N LEU A 142 -5.52 -6.84 -18.45
CA LEU A 142 -5.41 -8.13 -19.12
C LEU A 142 -6.60 -9.06 -18.87
N ASN A 143 -7.12 -9.04 -17.67
CA ASN A 143 -8.17 -9.95 -17.21
C ASN A 143 -9.46 -9.18 -16.90
N LYS A 144 -10.05 -8.48 -17.90
CA LYS A 144 -11.31 -7.77 -17.71
C LYS A 144 -12.38 -8.70 -17.10
N PRO A 145 -13.14 -8.24 -16.11
CA PRO A 145 -14.22 -9.03 -15.53
C PRO A 145 -15.22 -9.44 -16.61
N SER A 146 -15.48 -10.72 -16.75
CA SER A 146 -16.50 -11.25 -17.66
C SER A 146 -17.58 -12.02 -16.91
N LYS A 147 -18.78 -12.15 -17.50
CA LYS A 147 -19.86 -12.96 -16.95
C LYS A 147 -19.49 -14.44 -16.82
N SER A 148 -18.54 -14.93 -17.61
CA SER A 148 -18.09 -16.33 -17.63
C SER A 148 -17.08 -16.71 -16.54
N GLY A 149 -16.81 -15.82 -15.56
CA GLY A 149 -15.87 -16.11 -14.48
C GLY A 149 -14.40 -15.83 -14.80
N ALA A 150 -14.07 -15.49 -16.03
CA ALA A 150 -12.74 -14.96 -16.36
C ALA A 150 -12.53 -13.64 -15.62
N GLY A 151 -11.30 -13.41 -15.13
CA GLY A 151 -10.96 -12.15 -14.45
C GLY A 151 -11.11 -12.15 -12.92
N ALA A 152 -11.00 -13.32 -12.26
CA ALA A 152 -11.09 -13.41 -10.80
C ALA A 152 -10.12 -12.44 -10.09
N GLY A 153 -8.83 -12.40 -10.46
CA GLY A 153 -7.85 -11.47 -9.91
C GLY A 153 -8.22 -10.01 -10.16
N SER A 154 -8.66 -9.68 -11.36
CA SER A 154 -9.10 -8.34 -11.70
C SER A 154 -10.27 -7.86 -10.81
N ARG A 155 -11.26 -8.71 -10.55
CA ARG A 155 -12.38 -8.36 -9.66
C ARG A 155 -11.94 -8.04 -8.24
N GLU A 156 -10.98 -8.80 -7.70
CA GLU A 156 -10.45 -8.55 -6.36
C GLU A 156 -9.72 -7.20 -6.30
N TYR A 157 -8.89 -6.88 -7.28
CA TYR A 157 -8.24 -5.57 -7.34
C TYR A 157 -9.25 -4.43 -7.50
N TRP A 158 -10.29 -4.58 -8.32
CA TRP A 158 -11.36 -3.59 -8.44
C TRP A 158 -12.13 -3.41 -7.12
N SER A 159 -12.46 -4.51 -6.44
CA SER A 159 -13.14 -4.46 -5.14
C SER A 159 -12.27 -3.81 -4.07
N LEU A 160 -10.96 -4.12 -4.05
CA LEU A 160 -10.00 -3.48 -3.16
C LEU A 160 -9.88 -1.98 -3.44
N THR A 161 -9.82 -1.59 -4.72
CA THR A 161 -9.77 -0.18 -5.13
C THR A 161 -11.03 0.57 -4.71
N LYS A 162 -12.20 -0.05 -4.84
CA LYS A 162 -13.47 0.54 -4.38
C LYS A 162 -13.45 0.75 -2.87
N GLU A 163 -13.07 -0.26 -2.10
CA GLU A 163 -12.94 -0.13 -0.64
C GLU A 163 -11.89 0.91 -0.23
N TYR A 164 -10.77 0.99 -0.97
CA TYR A 164 -9.76 2.03 -0.79
C TYR A 164 -10.39 3.42 -0.98
N HIS A 165 -11.11 3.63 -2.07
CA HIS A 165 -11.75 4.90 -2.37
C HIS A 165 -12.77 5.30 -1.29
N GLU A 166 -13.63 4.38 -0.87
CA GLU A 166 -14.60 4.59 0.21
C GLU A 166 -13.91 5.03 1.51
N ARG A 167 -12.81 4.37 1.88
CA ARG A 167 -12.01 4.74 3.07
C ARG A 167 -11.36 6.12 2.93
N VAL A 168 -10.85 6.48 1.74
CA VAL A 168 -10.31 7.81 1.49
C VAL A 168 -11.38 8.87 1.68
N GLN A 169 -12.58 8.66 1.13
CA GLN A 169 -13.70 9.59 1.28
C GLN A 169 -14.13 9.76 2.74
N GLU A 170 -14.20 8.66 3.50
CA GLU A 170 -14.51 8.69 4.92
C GLU A 170 -13.49 9.49 5.72
N MET A 171 -12.20 9.25 5.47
CA MET A 171 -11.14 9.97 6.17
C MET A 171 -11.16 11.47 5.85
N ARG A 172 -11.47 11.87 4.63
CA ARG A 172 -11.59 13.28 4.26
C ARG A 172 -12.71 13.96 5.02
N ARG A 173 -13.87 13.31 5.13
CA ARG A 173 -14.98 13.83 5.95
C ARG A 173 -14.56 14.00 7.41
N GLN A 174 -13.83 13.05 7.98
CA GLN A 174 -13.37 13.11 9.36
C GLN A 174 -12.33 14.21 9.63
N PHE A 175 -11.52 14.56 8.62
CA PHE A 175 -10.45 15.56 8.78
C PHE A 175 -10.78 16.91 8.16
N GLY A 176 -12.02 17.14 7.70
CA GLY A 176 -12.48 18.43 7.17
C GLY A 176 -11.83 18.84 5.83
N VAL A 177 -11.24 17.88 5.10
CA VAL A 177 -10.64 18.14 3.80
C VAL A 177 -11.77 18.15 2.76
N THR A 178 -12.26 19.34 2.42
CA THR A 178 -13.47 19.56 1.58
C THR A 178 -13.21 19.49 0.07
N GLU A 179 -11.97 19.53 -0.37
CA GLU A 179 -11.68 19.47 -1.80
C GLU A 179 -11.53 18.03 -2.30
N HIS A 180 -12.26 17.74 -3.35
CA HIS A 180 -12.20 16.48 -4.10
C HIS A 180 -10.84 16.33 -4.78
N PRO A 181 -9.95 15.50 -4.32
CA PRO A 181 -8.91 15.02 -5.20
C PRO A 181 -9.54 14.03 -6.15
N ARG A 182 -9.49 14.35 -7.39
CA ARG A 182 -9.69 13.38 -8.46
C ARG A 182 -8.57 12.36 -8.34
N LEU A 183 -8.91 11.06 -8.41
CA LEU A 183 -7.89 10.05 -8.61
C LEU A 183 -7.05 10.47 -9.82
N LEU A 184 -5.73 10.35 -9.73
CA LEU A 184 -4.84 10.63 -10.87
C LEU A 184 -5.31 9.93 -12.15
N LEU A 185 -5.95 8.76 -12.02
CA LEU A 185 -6.60 7.99 -13.05
C LEU A 185 -7.73 8.75 -13.77
N GLU A 186 -8.46 9.62 -13.08
CA GLU A 186 -9.57 10.39 -13.66
C GLU A 186 -9.08 11.67 -14.36
N LYS A 187 -8.05 12.34 -13.82
CA LYS A 187 -7.52 13.58 -14.40
C LYS A 187 -6.84 13.41 -15.76
N GLN A 188 -6.27 12.24 -16.04
CA GLN A 188 -5.46 12.05 -17.24
C GLN A 188 -6.07 11.15 -18.30
N GLY A 189 -7.25 10.54 -18.06
CA GLY A 189 -7.83 9.55 -18.99
C GLY A 189 -6.90 8.38 -19.31
N ARG A 190 -5.83 8.21 -18.54
CA ARG A 190 -4.83 7.16 -18.71
C ARG A 190 -5.01 6.15 -17.58
N ALA A 191 -5.36 4.93 -17.96
CA ALA A 191 -5.20 3.79 -17.08
C ALA A 191 -3.69 3.61 -16.81
N ILE A 192 -3.31 3.56 -15.54
CA ILE A 192 -1.99 3.09 -15.13
C ILE A 192 -1.96 1.58 -15.28
#